data_0cc60664bb21292bb329b874e95d7d5f
#
_entry.id   0cc60664bb21292bb329b874e95d7d5f
#
_cell.length_a   1.000
_cell.length_b   1.000
_cell.length_c   1.000
_cell.angle_alpha   90.00
_cell.angle_beta   90.00
_cell.angle_gamma   90.00
#
_symmetry.space_group_name_H-M   'P 1'
#
loop_
_entity.id
_entity.type
_entity.pdbx_description
1 polymer ?
#
loop_
_entity_poly.entity_id
_entity_poly.type
_entity_poly.pdbx_seq_one_letter_code
_entity_poly.pdbx_strand_id
1 'polypeptide(L)'
;MKREEYLKTVPMTSREYCGYLQQKYGVGRSAYMTASWNKSKKCTRTNEGLFTHHIFEDHAIMLSSKGWAIQNPYEWQLAENLVYCDYLEHLLLHILICEYPAEDANPFEDVGVGGVVNFLVPQLNDLYSGWQPQKDYIKVCFALVREDKPLYLELLKRFKATDAYARCGESCLCKSFNAQYGQWPEEENKALYAELNRL
;
A
#
# COMPACT_ATOMS: atom_id res chain seq x y z
N MET A 1 6.65 -4.04 -9.03
CA MET A 1 7.70 -3.03 -9.36
C MET A 1 9.08 -3.65 -9.27
N LYS A 2 9.98 -3.36 -10.22
CA LYS A 2 11.39 -3.78 -10.17
C LYS A 2 12.28 -2.62 -9.69
N ARG A 3 13.49 -2.95 -9.17
CA ARG A 3 14.41 -1.95 -8.63
C ARG A 3 14.80 -0.86 -9.64
N GLU A 4 14.99 -1.21 -10.91
CA GLU A 4 15.29 -0.24 -11.96
C GLU A 4 14.15 0.76 -12.21
N GLU A 5 12.92 0.30 -12.07
CA GLU A 5 11.73 1.15 -12.15
C GLU A 5 11.64 2.06 -10.92
N TYR A 6 11.85 1.52 -9.73
CA TYR A 6 11.89 2.30 -8.49
C TYR A 6 12.88 3.46 -8.56
N LEU A 7 14.09 3.24 -9.08
CA LEU A 7 15.09 4.30 -9.20
C LEU A 7 14.64 5.49 -10.07
N LYS A 8 13.75 5.27 -11.04
CA LYS A 8 13.16 6.34 -11.86
C LYS A 8 12.09 7.12 -11.11
N THR A 9 11.48 6.53 -10.11
CA THR A 9 10.37 7.11 -9.35
C THR A 9 10.83 7.79 -8.05
N VAL A 10 12.09 7.64 -7.66
CA VAL A 10 12.64 8.22 -6.42
C VAL A 10 12.34 9.71 -6.24
N PRO A 11 12.46 10.59 -7.26
CA PRO A 11 12.21 12.03 -7.11
C PRO A 11 10.72 12.42 -7.19
N MET A 12 9.81 11.48 -7.42
CA MET A 12 8.39 11.78 -7.64
C MET A 12 7.66 12.04 -6.32
N THR A 13 6.71 12.96 -6.35
CA THR A 13 5.67 13.08 -5.34
C THR A 13 4.63 11.96 -5.50
N SER A 14 3.73 11.79 -4.51
CA SER A 14 2.62 10.83 -4.60
C SER A 14 1.75 11.06 -5.84
N ARG A 15 1.46 12.32 -6.19
CA ARG A 15 0.66 12.71 -7.36
C ARG A 15 1.34 12.38 -8.68
N GLU A 16 2.62 12.70 -8.82
CA GLU A 16 3.40 12.38 -10.02
C GLU A 16 3.50 10.87 -10.21
N TYR A 17 3.67 10.12 -9.11
CA TYR A 17 3.72 8.67 -9.15
C TYR A 17 2.35 8.06 -9.51
N CYS A 18 1.24 8.62 -9.02
CA CYS A 18 -0.10 8.23 -9.50
C CYS A 18 -0.24 8.43 -11.01
N GLY A 19 0.22 9.57 -11.55
CA GLY A 19 0.23 9.82 -13.00
C GLY A 19 1.07 8.79 -13.77
N TYR A 20 2.24 8.42 -13.25
CA TYR A 20 3.07 7.36 -13.81
C TYR A 20 2.33 6.00 -13.83
N LEU A 21 1.67 5.62 -12.73
CA LEU A 21 0.91 4.37 -12.65
C LEU A 21 -0.31 4.35 -13.57
N GLN A 22 -0.98 5.50 -13.76
CA GLN A 22 -2.06 5.61 -14.76
C GLN A 22 -1.55 5.42 -16.19
N GLN A 23 -0.37 5.92 -16.51
CA GLN A 23 0.27 5.65 -17.82
C GLN A 23 0.62 4.17 -17.97
N LYS A 24 1.07 3.51 -16.90
CA LYS A 24 1.49 2.10 -16.90
C LYS A 24 0.31 1.12 -16.99
N TYR A 25 -0.75 1.35 -16.23
CA TYR A 25 -1.83 0.39 -16.03
C TYR A 25 -3.21 0.87 -16.49
N GLY A 26 -3.32 2.13 -16.89
CA GLY A 26 -4.58 2.82 -17.16
C GLY A 26 -5.25 3.36 -15.90
N VAL A 27 -6.27 4.20 -16.10
CA VAL A 27 -7.16 4.69 -15.05
C VAL A 27 -8.07 3.58 -14.50
N GLY A 28 -8.80 3.85 -13.43
CA GLY A 28 -9.80 2.92 -12.90
C GLY A 28 -10.80 2.46 -13.98
N ARG A 29 -11.18 1.18 -13.96
CA ARG A 29 -12.17 0.62 -14.90
C ARG A 29 -13.60 1.08 -14.62
N SER A 30 -13.86 1.57 -13.43
CA SER A 30 -15.14 2.13 -12.96
C SER A 30 -14.89 2.88 -11.66
N ALA A 31 -15.89 3.63 -11.19
CA ALA A 31 -15.84 4.15 -9.83
C ALA A 31 -15.64 3.02 -8.81
N TYR A 32 -14.87 3.29 -7.74
CA TYR A 32 -14.59 2.33 -6.67
C TYR A 32 -15.85 2.00 -5.87
N MET A 33 -16.66 3.01 -5.57
CA MET A 33 -17.98 2.85 -4.97
C MET A 33 -19.07 3.32 -5.93
N THR A 34 -20.22 2.68 -5.84
CA THR A 34 -21.46 3.12 -6.54
C THR A 34 -22.02 4.39 -5.87
N ALA A 35 -22.97 5.06 -6.52
CA ALA A 35 -23.66 6.22 -5.95
C ALA A 35 -24.37 5.91 -4.61
N SER A 36 -24.66 4.64 -4.30
CA SER A 36 -25.18 4.17 -3.02
C SER A 36 -24.09 3.77 -2.02
N TRP A 37 -22.83 4.10 -2.31
CA TRP A 37 -21.66 3.79 -1.48
C TRP A 37 -21.45 2.30 -1.23
N ASN A 38 -21.74 1.47 -2.21
CA ASN A 38 -21.39 0.05 -2.20
C ASN A 38 -20.16 -0.18 -3.08
N LYS A 39 -19.22 -0.99 -2.61
CA LYS A 39 -18.00 -1.32 -3.34
C LYS A 39 -18.30 -1.96 -4.69
N SER A 40 -17.77 -1.39 -5.77
CA SER A 40 -17.88 -1.94 -7.11
C SER A 40 -16.86 -3.06 -7.35
N LYS A 41 -17.32 -4.21 -7.81
CA LYS A 41 -16.42 -5.29 -8.25
C LYS A 41 -15.76 -4.99 -9.60
N LYS A 42 -16.31 -4.05 -10.38
CA LYS A 42 -15.83 -3.73 -11.73
C LYS A 42 -14.46 -3.05 -11.73
N CYS A 43 -14.10 -2.32 -10.65
CA CYS A 43 -12.79 -1.66 -10.54
C CYS A 43 -11.67 -2.63 -10.12
N THR A 44 -11.98 -3.88 -9.75
CA THR A 44 -11.00 -4.83 -9.22
C THR A 44 -10.15 -5.44 -10.33
N ARG A 45 -8.82 -5.48 -10.14
CA ARG A 45 -7.85 -6.14 -11.03
C ARG A 45 -6.90 -7.11 -10.28
N THR A 46 -7.35 -7.64 -9.15
CA THR A 46 -6.53 -8.55 -8.34
C THR A 46 -6.24 -9.90 -9.01
N ASN A 47 -7.04 -10.29 -10.02
CA ASN A 47 -6.73 -11.42 -10.92
C ASN A 47 -5.54 -11.15 -11.86
N GLU A 48 -5.14 -9.88 -12.01
CA GLU A 48 -3.94 -9.43 -12.73
C GLU A 48 -2.79 -9.11 -11.77
N GLY A 49 -2.99 -9.30 -10.46
CA GLY A 49 -2.01 -8.99 -9.43
C GLY A 49 -2.00 -7.53 -8.95
N LEU A 50 -3.03 -6.75 -9.33
CA LEU A 50 -3.07 -5.30 -9.09
C LEU A 50 -4.15 -4.92 -8.08
N PHE A 51 -3.77 -4.06 -7.13
CA PHE A 51 -4.68 -3.39 -6.21
C PHE A 51 -5.18 -2.08 -6.81
N THR A 52 -6.32 -1.61 -6.32
CA THR A 52 -6.84 -0.27 -6.62
C THR A 52 -6.49 0.66 -5.47
N HIS A 53 -5.90 1.81 -5.76
CA HIS A 53 -5.58 2.86 -4.80
C HIS A 53 -6.25 4.17 -5.22
N HIS A 54 -6.72 4.98 -4.25
CA HIS A 54 -7.33 6.29 -4.51
C HIS A 54 -6.25 7.37 -4.53
N ILE A 55 -6.21 8.18 -5.58
CA ILE A 55 -5.24 9.28 -5.71
C ILE A 55 -5.34 10.24 -4.51
N PHE A 56 -6.55 10.45 -3.99
CA PHE A 56 -6.83 11.36 -2.87
C PHE A 56 -6.56 10.77 -1.47
N GLU A 57 -5.88 9.62 -1.36
CA GLU A 57 -5.42 9.13 -0.05
C GLU A 57 -4.28 9.99 0.56
N ASP A 58 -3.79 10.99 -0.18
CA ASP A 58 -2.93 12.06 0.33
C ASP A 58 -3.70 13.16 1.10
N HIS A 59 -5.05 13.19 1.02
CA HIS A 59 -5.93 14.14 1.72
C HIS A 59 -6.68 13.50 2.88
N ALA A 60 -7.10 12.24 2.76
CA ALA A 60 -7.91 11.54 3.75
C ALA A 60 -7.64 10.04 3.76
N ILE A 61 -7.79 9.41 4.93
CA ILE A 61 -7.57 7.97 5.11
C ILE A 61 -8.79 7.14 4.72
N MET A 62 -8.57 5.83 4.48
CA MET A 62 -9.62 4.81 4.41
C MET A 62 -10.70 5.06 3.32
N LEU A 63 -10.35 5.69 2.20
CA LEU A 63 -11.28 5.96 1.10
C LEU A 63 -11.88 4.69 0.47
N SER A 64 -11.31 3.53 0.76
CA SER A 64 -11.83 2.21 0.38
C SER A 64 -12.89 1.66 1.35
N SER A 65 -13.17 2.34 2.46
CA SER A 65 -14.15 1.96 3.49
C SER A 65 -15.34 2.90 3.48
N LYS A 66 -16.56 2.37 3.34
CA LYS A 66 -17.81 3.17 3.23
C LYS A 66 -17.95 4.21 4.33
N GLY A 67 -17.68 3.85 5.59
CA GLY A 67 -17.87 4.74 6.74
C GLY A 67 -16.97 5.98 6.72
N TRP A 68 -15.81 5.88 6.07
CA TRP A 68 -14.87 6.99 5.88
C TRP A 68 -15.09 7.69 4.54
N ALA A 69 -15.26 6.92 3.48
CA ALA A 69 -15.42 7.44 2.13
C ALA A 69 -16.62 8.40 2.00
N ILE A 70 -17.73 8.10 2.66
CA ILE A 70 -18.96 8.94 2.62
C ILE A 70 -18.78 10.33 3.26
N GLN A 71 -17.72 10.55 4.01
CA GLN A 71 -17.38 11.83 4.62
C GLN A 71 -16.57 12.73 3.69
N ASN A 72 -16.21 12.22 2.51
CA ASN A 72 -15.37 12.87 1.51
C ASN A 72 -16.15 13.03 0.19
N PRO A 73 -15.71 13.90 -0.75
CA PRO A 73 -16.34 14.08 -2.05
C PRO A 73 -16.48 12.76 -2.82
N TYR A 74 -17.66 12.49 -3.39
CA TYR A 74 -17.89 11.27 -4.18
C TYR A 74 -16.98 11.20 -5.42
N GLU A 75 -16.57 12.34 -5.93
CA GLU A 75 -15.65 12.48 -7.07
C GLU A 75 -14.34 11.73 -6.84
N TRP A 76 -13.90 11.58 -5.59
CA TRP A 76 -12.68 10.82 -5.24
C TRP A 76 -12.83 9.31 -5.50
N GLN A 77 -14.06 8.84 -5.66
CA GLN A 77 -14.36 7.45 -6.00
C GLN A 77 -14.41 7.18 -7.52
N LEU A 78 -14.37 8.23 -8.35
CA LEU A 78 -14.49 8.09 -9.80
C LEU A 78 -13.25 7.43 -10.41
N ALA A 79 -13.45 6.81 -11.58
CA ALA A 79 -12.43 6.03 -12.27
C ALA A 79 -11.12 6.80 -12.54
N GLU A 80 -11.21 8.05 -12.93
CA GLU A 80 -10.07 8.94 -13.21
C GLU A 80 -9.25 9.26 -11.95
N ASN A 81 -9.81 9.09 -10.76
CA ASN A 81 -9.18 9.31 -9.47
C ASN A 81 -8.69 8.01 -8.81
N LEU A 82 -8.55 6.95 -9.59
CA LEU A 82 -8.03 5.66 -9.17
C LEU A 82 -6.80 5.27 -9.96
N VAL A 83 -5.88 4.60 -9.31
CA VAL A 83 -4.72 3.97 -9.94
C VAL A 83 -4.66 2.48 -9.59
N TYR A 84 -4.00 1.71 -10.46
CA TYR A 84 -3.65 0.32 -10.19
C TYR A 84 -2.19 0.20 -9.82
N CYS A 85 -1.87 -0.69 -8.89
CA CYS A 85 -0.52 -0.89 -8.40
C CYS A 85 -0.32 -2.33 -7.91
N ASP A 86 0.90 -2.86 -8.02
CA ASP A 86 1.29 -4.07 -7.30
C ASP A 86 1.56 -3.78 -5.81
N TYR A 87 1.92 -4.79 -5.03
CA TYR A 87 2.18 -4.63 -3.58
C TYR A 87 3.29 -3.60 -3.28
N LEU A 88 4.39 -3.60 -4.01
CA LEU A 88 5.52 -2.70 -3.74
C LEU A 88 5.27 -1.29 -4.27
N GLU A 89 4.55 -1.16 -5.38
CA GLU A 89 4.06 0.12 -5.88
C GLU A 89 3.06 0.75 -4.90
N HIS A 90 2.17 -0.05 -4.33
CA HIS A 90 1.21 0.39 -3.32
C HIS A 90 1.91 0.85 -2.03
N LEU A 91 2.94 0.10 -1.61
CA LEU A 91 3.78 0.50 -0.48
C LEU A 91 4.50 1.83 -0.74
N LEU A 92 5.09 1.99 -1.93
CA LEU A 92 5.74 3.24 -2.32
C LEU A 92 4.75 4.41 -2.34
N LEU A 93 3.53 4.23 -2.88
CA LEU A 93 2.48 5.27 -2.84
C LEU A 93 2.24 5.78 -1.42
N HIS A 94 2.02 4.88 -0.47
CA HIS A 94 1.80 5.28 0.92
C HIS A 94 3.03 5.91 1.57
N ILE A 95 4.25 5.49 1.21
CA ILE A 95 5.47 6.15 1.69
C ILE A 95 5.57 7.58 1.12
N LEU A 96 5.29 7.77 -0.16
CA LEU A 96 5.29 9.10 -0.79
C LEU A 96 4.23 10.03 -0.19
N ILE A 97 3.06 9.50 0.18
CA ILE A 97 2.04 10.26 0.92
C ILE A 97 2.58 10.69 2.30
N CYS A 98 3.32 9.82 2.99
CA CYS A 98 3.95 10.18 4.27
C CYS A 98 5.04 11.25 4.10
N GLU A 99 5.77 11.25 2.99
CA GLU A 99 6.81 12.23 2.69
C GLU A 99 6.23 13.59 2.24
N TYR A 100 5.15 13.55 1.48
CA TYR A 100 4.54 14.71 0.81
C TYR A 100 3.01 14.65 0.93
N PRO A 101 2.44 14.78 2.14
CA PRO A 101 0.99 14.87 2.31
C PRO A 101 0.47 16.12 1.61
N ALA A 102 -0.80 16.13 1.20
CA ALA A 102 -1.43 17.30 0.64
C ALA A 102 -1.47 18.44 1.70
N GLU A 103 -1.28 19.69 1.27
CA GLU A 103 -1.29 20.86 2.18
C GLU A 103 -2.64 21.02 2.89
N ASP A 104 -3.72 20.62 2.24
CA ASP A 104 -5.11 20.63 2.75
C ASP A 104 -5.58 19.25 3.25
N ALA A 105 -4.65 18.33 3.53
CA ALA A 105 -4.98 17.06 4.16
C ALA A 105 -5.68 17.27 5.50
N ASN A 106 -6.56 16.33 5.86
CA ASN A 106 -7.24 16.38 7.15
C ASN A 106 -6.19 16.40 8.29
N PRO A 107 -6.11 17.50 9.10
CA PRO A 107 -5.07 17.65 10.11
C PRO A 107 -5.19 16.66 11.28
N PHE A 108 -6.31 15.95 11.38
CA PHE A 108 -6.57 14.92 12.40
C PHE A 108 -6.25 13.51 11.91
N GLU A 109 -5.77 13.36 10.68
CA GLU A 109 -5.47 12.07 10.06
C GLU A 109 -3.99 11.97 9.67
N ASP A 110 -3.31 10.92 10.10
CA ASP A 110 -1.97 10.58 9.61
C ASP A 110 -2.09 9.86 8.25
N VAL A 111 -2.26 10.65 7.17
CA VAL A 111 -2.40 10.12 5.81
C VAL A 111 -1.16 9.29 5.41
N GLY A 112 -1.38 8.21 4.67
CA GLY A 112 -0.33 7.29 4.22
C GLY A 112 0.11 6.27 5.28
N VAL A 113 0.23 6.68 6.55
CA VAL A 113 0.80 5.85 7.64
C VAL A 113 0.05 4.54 7.82
N GLY A 114 -1.28 4.60 7.90
CA GLY A 114 -2.13 3.41 8.08
C GLY A 114 -1.96 2.38 6.96
N GLY A 115 -1.79 2.85 5.72
CA GLY A 115 -1.50 1.99 4.58
C GLY A 115 -0.18 1.26 4.73
N VAL A 116 0.88 1.94 5.17
CA VAL A 116 2.18 1.31 5.46
C VAL A 116 2.07 0.34 6.63
N VAL A 117 1.77 0.84 7.85
CA VAL A 117 2.03 0.09 9.10
C VAL A 117 0.90 -0.85 9.52
N ASN A 118 -0.34 -0.63 9.06
CA ASN A 118 -1.48 -1.45 9.45
C ASN A 118 -1.99 -2.35 8.30
N PHE A 119 -1.54 -2.13 7.07
CA PHE A 119 -2.04 -2.86 5.92
C PHE A 119 -0.93 -3.56 5.12
N LEU A 120 -0.01 -2.83 4.49
CA LEU A 120 0.95 -3.40 3.55
C LEU A 120 2.11 -4.12 4.23
N VAL A 121 2.73 -3.49 5.24
CA VAL A 121 3.86 -4.11 5.97
C VAL A 121 3.45 -5.42 6.63
N PRO A 122 2.33 -5.50 7.39
CA PRO A 122 1.91 -6.77 7.97
C PRO A 122 1.68 -7.88 6.94
N GLN A 123 1.07 -7.57 5.79
CA GLN A 123 0.86 -8.55 4.72
C GLN A 123 2.15 -9.00 4.07
N LEU A 124 3.05 -8.06 3.74
CA LEU A 124 4.32 -8.36 3.09
C LEU A 124 5.27 -9.11 4.03
N ASN A 125 5.25 -8.79 5.34
CA ASN A 125 5.98 -9.55 6.34
C ASN A 125 5.55 -11.01 6.36
N ASP A 126 4.25 -11.28 6.40
CA ASP A 126 3.72 -12.64 6.36
C ASP A 126 4.17 -13.37 5.08
N LEU A 127 4.01 -12.72 3.93
CA LEU A 127 4.32 -13.32 2.63
C LEU A 127 5.83 -13.58 2.46
N TYR A 128 6.68 -12.63 2.83
CA TYR A 128 8.14 -12.78 2.76
C TYR A 128 8.71 -13.68 3.88
N SER A 129 7.93 -13.98 4.92
CA SER A 129 8.25 -14.99 5.93
C SER A 129 7.79 -16.40 5.54
N GLY A 130 7.24 -16.59 4.33
CA GLY A 130 6.86 -17.90 3.83
C GLY A 130 5.41 -18.30 4.08
N TRP A 131 4.58 -17.42 4.68
CA TRP A 131 3.16 -17.71 4.84
C TRP A 131 2.47 -17.94 3.49
N GLN A 132 1.66 -19.00 3.44
CA GLN A 132 0.94 -19.37 2.22
C GLN A 132 -0.50 -18.84 2.26
N PRO A 133 -0.84 -17.85 1.41
CA PRO A 133 -2.16 -17.26 1.43
C PRO A 133 -3.23 -18.25 0.98
N GLN A 134 -4.38 -18.25 1.68
CA GLN A 134 -5.53 -19.07 1.34
C GLN A 134 -6.31 -18.51 0.15
N LYS A 135 -6.32 -17.18 -0.02
CA LYS A 135 -7.05 -16.50 -1.09
C LYS A 135 -6.21 -16.43 -2.36
N ASP A 136 -6.74 -16.94 -3.47
CA ASP A 136 -6.00 -17.03 -4.74
C ASP A 136 -5.56 -15.67 -5.26
N TYR A 137 -6.35 -14.61 -5.09
CA TYR A 137 -5.94 -13.28 -5.52
C TYR A 137 -4.68 -12.78 -4.80
N ILE A 138 -4.48 -13.14 -3.53
CA ILE A 138 -3.25 -12.77 -2.79
C ILE A 138 -2.05 -13.53 -3.39
N LYS A 139 -2.21 -14.80 -3.76
CA LYS A 139 -1.16 -15.58 -4.44
C LYS A 139 -0.74 -14.90 -5.74
N VAL A 140 -1.73 -14.46 -6.56
CA VAL A 140 -1.48 -13.77 -7.83
C VAL A 140 -0.78 -12.43 -7.58
N CYS A 141 -1.26 -11.62 -6.64
CA CYS A 141 -0.64 -10.34 -6.31
C CYS A 141 0.79 -10.50 -5.79
N PHE A 142 1.04 -11.49 -4.93
CA PHE A 142 2.38 -11.73 -4.39
C PHE A 142 3.34 -12.30 -5.43
N ALA A 143 2.86 -13.09 -6.39
CA ALA A 143 3.70 -13.64 -7.45
C ALA A 143 4.45 -12.58 -8.26
N LEU A 144 3.88 -11.35 -8.39
CA LEU A 144 4.51 -10.23 -9.09
C LEU A 144 5.73 -9.66 -8.35
N VAL A 145 5.80 -9.81 -7.02
CA VAL A 145 6.81 -9.17 -6.17
C VAL A 145 7.61 -10.18 -5.33
N ARG A 146 7.36 -11.47 -5.47
CA ARG A 146 7.95 -12.52 -4.65
C ARG A 146 9.48 -12.44 -4.57
N GLU A 147 10.13 -12.18 -5.69
CA GLU A 147 11.59 -12.12 -5.81
C GLU A 147 12.16 -10.73 -5.44
N ASP A 148 11.31 -9.77 -5.12
CA ASP A 148 11.71 -8.37 -4.90
C ASP A 148 11.80 -7.99 -3.41
N LYS A 149 12.04 -8.98 -2.51
CA LYS A 149 12.27 -8.73 -1.07
C LYS A 149 13.36 -7.68 -0.80
N PRO A 150 14.49 -7.64 -1.53
CA PRO A 150 15.48 -6.58 -1.34
C PRO A 150 14.91 -5.18 -1.58
N LEU A 151 14.03 -5.01 -2.58
CA LEU A 151 13.35 -3.74 -2.81
C LEU A 151 12.35 -3.41 -1.69
N TYR A 152 11.63 -4.41 -1.18
CA TYR A 152 10.76 -4.23 0.00
C TYR A 152 11.54 -3.62 1.18
N LEU A 153 12.70 -4.18 1.51
CA LEU A 153 13.57 -3.68 2.58
C LEU A 153 14.10 -2.26 2.28
N GLU A 154 14.44 -1.96 1.01
CA GLU A 154 14.85 -0.61 0.57
C GLU A 154 13.72 0.41 0.77
N LEU A 155 12.46 0.05 0.45
CA LEU A 155 11.28 0.89 0.70
C LEU A 155 11.05 1.11 2.20
N LEU A 156 11.20 0.09 3.03
CA LEU A 156 11.07 0.26 4.49
C LEU A 156 12.17 1.17 5.05
N LYS A 157 13.39 1.09 4.53
CA LYS A 157 14.46 2.02 4.89
C LYS A 157 14.10 3.45 4.51
N ARG A 158 13.47 3.67 3.34
CA ARG A 158 12.94 4.98 2.94
C ARG A 158 11.87 5.47 3.91
N PHE A 159 10.91 4.63 4.30
CA PHE A 159 9.88 4.98 5.28
C PHE A 159 10.48 5.37 6.63
N LYS A 160 11.53 4.67 7.09
CA LYS A 160 12.22 4.99 8.36
C LYS A 160 12.84 6.39 8.36
N ALA A 161 13.11 6.98 7.22
CA ALA A 161 13.61 8.34 7.10
C ALA A 161 12.53 9.43 7.17
N THR A 162 11.25 9.05 7.26
CA THR A 162 10.13 10.00 7.32
C THR A 162 9.80 10.43 8.76
N ASP A 163 9.26 11.64 8.94
CA ASP A 163 8.71 12.10 10.21
C ASP A 163 7.52 11.23 10.68
N ALA A 164 6.80 10.66 9.72
CA ALA A 164 5.70 9.73 9.98
C ALA A 164 6.18 8.48 10.74
N TYR A 165 7.31 7.89 10.34
CA TYR A 165 7.90 6.77 11.07
C TYR A 165 8.32 7.13 12.49
N ALA A 166 8.93 8.32 12.69
CA ALA A 166 9.33 8.77 14.02
C ALA A 166 8.16 8.85 15.02
N ARG A 167 6.94 9.13 14.51
CA ARG A 167 5.71 9.12 15.34
C ARG A 167 5.14 7.72 15.61
N CYS A 168 5.42 6.74 14.75
CA CYS A 168 4.85 5.38 14.86
C CYS A 168 5.57 4.49 15.89
N GLY A 169 6.84 4.79 16.20
CA GLY A 169 7.72 3.95 17.04
C GLY A 169 8.32 2.75 16.28
N GLU A 170 9.46 2.27 16.79
CA GLU A 170 10.30 1.27 16.12
C GLU A 170 9.59 -0.06 15.79
N SER A 171 8.65 -0.49 16.64
CA SER A 171 7.94 -1.77 16.46
C SER A 171 6.89 -1.74 15.35
N CYS A 172 6.60 -0.59 14.74
CA CYS A 172 5.53 -0.47 13.74
C CYS A 172 5.79 -1.30 12.47
N LEU A 173 7.05 -1.59 12.15
CA LEU A 173 7.43 -2.45 11.02
C LEU A 173 7.46 -3.95 11.35
N CYS A 174 7.42 -4.33 12.63
CA CYS A 174 7.45 -5.72 13.07
C CYS A 174 6.05 -6.29 13.31
N LYS A 175 5.13 -6.05 12.38
CA LYS A 175 3.73 -6.50 12.46
C LYS A 175 3.45 -7.63 11.48
N SER A 176 2.43 -8.45 11.81
CA SER A 176 1.88 -9.50 10.97
C SER A 176 0.36 -9.50 11.06
N PHE A 177 -0.32 -9.81 9.96
CA PHE A 177 -1.75 -10.11 9.97
C PHE A 177 -2.03 -11.52 10.51
N ASN A 178 -1.16 -12.49 10.20
CA ASN A 178 -1.42 -13.90 10.44
C ASN A 178 -0.89 -14.40 11.79
N ALA A 179 0.04 -13.68 12.44
CA ALA A 179 0.51 -14.02 13.77
C ALA A 179 -0.65 -14.14 14.78
N GLN A 180 -1.66 -13.29 14.70
CA GLN A 180 -2.86 -13.34 15.53
C GLN A 180 -3.74 -14.56 15.23
N TYR A 181 -3.57 -15.24 14.10
CA TYR A 181 -4.26 -16.46 13.72
C TYR A 181 -3.42 -17.73 13.89
N GLY A 182 -2.21 -17.60 14.43
CA GLY A 182 -1.32 -18.71 14.69
C GLY A 182 -0.78 -19.43 13.43
N GLN A 183 -0.81 -18.77 12.29
CA GLN A 183 -0.44 -19.36 10.98
C GLN A 183 0.96 -18.97 10.48
N TRP A 184 1.76 -18.28 11.29
CA TRP A 184 3.06 -17.80 10.86
C TRP A 184 4.17 -18.81 11.23
N PRO A 185 5.03 -19.21 10.24
CA PRO A 185 6.20 -20.03 10.52
C PRO A 185 7.20 -19.25 11.39
N GLU A 186 7.54 -19.77 12.57
CA GLU A 186 8.34 -19.03 13.55
C GLU A 186 9.76 -18.75 13.05
N GLU A 187 10.37 -19.72 12.35
CA GLU A 187 11.73 -19.59 11.84
C GLU A 187 11.86 -18.47 10.81
N GLU A 188 10.97 -18.44 9.81
CA GLU A 188 10.97 -17.40 8.77
C GLU A 188 10.60 -16.03 9.33
N ASN A 189 9.73 -16.01 10.36
CA ASN A 189 9.38 -14.78 11.06
C ASN A 189 10.58 -14.17 11.78
N LYS A 190 11.33 -14.97 12.55
CA LYS A 190 12.54 -14.51 13.26
C LYS A 190 13.60 -13.97 12.30
N ALA A 191 13.81 -14.64 11.17
CA ALA A 191 14.77 -14.21 10.16
C ALA A 191 14.41 -12.84 9.60
N LEU A 192 13.14 -12.63 9.18
CA LEU A 192 12.70 -11.36 8.65
C LEU A 192 12.74 -10.24 9.70
N TYR A 193 12.35 -10.51 10.94
CA TYR A 193 12.45 -9.53 12.03
C TYR A 193 13.88 -9.11 12.32
N ALA A 194 14.83 -10.05 12.22
CA ALA A 194 16.24 -9.70 12.33
C ALA A 194 16.73 -8.79 11.19
N GLU A 195 16.21 -8.96 9.98
CA GLU A 195 16.47 -8.05 8.85
C GLU A 195 15.85 -6.67 9.08
N LEU A 196 14.58 -6.59 9.50
CA LEU A 196 13.88 -5.35 9.79
C LEU A 196 14.55 -4.52 10.89
N ASN A 197 15.04 -5.18 11.93
CA ASN A 197 15.76 -4.53 13.04
C ASN A 197 17.16 -4.01 12.67
N ARG A 198 17.70 -4.40 11.50
CA ARG A 198 18.99 -3.92 10.99
C ARG A 198 18.85 -2.74 10.01
N LEU A 199 17.63 -2.40 9.58
CA LEU A 199 17.35 -1.24 8.73
C LEU A 199 17.56 0.07 9.53
#